data_c37a4b8c0cc51d2b03e6a18d736bb553
#
_entry.id   c37a4b8c0cc51d2b03e6a18d736bb553
#
_cell.length_a   1.000
_cell.length_b   1.000
_cell.length_c   1.000
_cell.angle_alpha   90.00
_cell.angle_beta   90.00
_cell.angle_gamma   90.00
#
_symmetry.space_group_name_H-M   'P 1'
#
loop_
_entity.id
_entity.type
_entity.pdbx_description
1 polymer ?
#
loop_
_entity_poly.entity_id
_entity_poly.type
_entity_poly.pdbx_seq_one_letter_code
_entity_poly.pdbx_strand_id
1 'polypeptide(L)'
;MTVKITPNGTRGFKVPRGFRKLAGLHARIYKLVGGRGHKNMVVLTTTGARSGIQRSSTVASFPEGDRAWLIVASMGGAAAHPSWYVNLAKNPDEVFLQVGGERFKVRPSSLHAADRATAWKRITSEATNFAEYQTKTDREIPVVRLTREL
;
A
#
# COMPACT_ATOMS: atom_id res chain seq x y z
N MET A 1 2.75 3.51 17.41
CA MET A 1 1.87 2.75 16.49
C MET A 1 2.68 2.27 15.31
N THR A 2 2.58 1.00 15.02
CA THR A 2 3.38 0.31 14.02
C THR A 2 2.47 -0.56 13.14
N VAL A 3 3.05 -1.16 12.13
CA VAL A 3 2.34 -2.11 11.29
C VAL A 3 2.53 -3.51 11.87
N LYS A 4 1.42 -4.14 12.22
CA LYS A 4 1.40 -5.53 12.65
C LYS A 4 1.07 -6.41 11.45
N ILE A 5 2.02 -7.23 11.02
CA ILE A 5 1.84 -8.12 9.88
C ILE A 5 0.81 -9.20 10.24
N THR A 6 -0.22 -9.33 9.41
CA THR A 6 -1.19 -10.41 9.51
C THR A 6 -0.76 -11.58 8.61
N PRO A 7 -1.28 -12.80 8.84
CA PRO A 7 -0.89 -13.96 8.02
C PRO A 7 -1.24 -13.83 6.55
N ASN A 8 -0.42 -14.42 5.69
CA ASN A 8 -0.77 -14.63 4.28
C ASN A 8 -1.99 -15.56 4.19
N GLY A 9 -2.69 -15.50 3.06
CA GLY A 9 -3.77 -16.40 2.74
C GLY A 9 -3.27 -17.67 2.06
N THR A 10 -4.17 -18.64 1.96
CA THR A 10 -3.94 -19.87 1.22
C THR A 10 -4.68 -19.91 -0.12
N ARG A 11 -5.67 -19.02 -0.27
CA ARG A 11 -6.49 -18.87 -1.47
C ARG A 11 -6.23 -17.52 -2.10
N GLY A 12 -6.14 -17.47 -3.42
CA GLY A 12 -5.89 -16.28 -4.22
C GLY A 12 -4.88 -16.58 -5.32
N PHE A 13 -4.72 -15.66 -6.27
CA PHE A 13 -3.74 -15.87 -7.32
C PHE A 13 -2.31 -15.75 -6.77
N LYS A 14 -1.37 -16.42 -7.44
CA LYS A 14 0.05 -16.34 -7.10
C LYS A 14 0.72 -15.35 -8.05
N VAL A 15 1.49 -14.43 -7.48
CA VAL A 15 2.19 -13.40 -8.25
C VAL A 15 3.33 -14.04 -9.05
N PRO A 16 3.36 -13.87 -10.40
CA PRO A 16 4.43 -14.43 -11.21
C PRO A 16 5.80 -13.82 -10.90
N ARG A 17 6.86 -14.58 -11.15
CA ARG A 17 8.22 -14.04 -11.12
C ARG A 17 8.34 -12.90 -12.12
N GLY A 18 8.96 -11.79 -11.71
CA GLY A 18 9.12 -10.60 -12.54
C GLY A 18 8.02 -9.56 -12.40
N PHE A 19 6.91 -9.87 -11.76
CA PHE A 19 5.86 -8.90 -11.48
C PHE A 19 6.40 -7.66 -10.74
N ARG A 20 7.34 -7.88 -9.81
CA ARG A 20 7.98 -6.79 -9.06
C ARG A 20 8.74 -5.82 -9.96
N LYS A 21 9.36 -6.31 -11.04
CA LYS A 21 10.06 -5.46 -12.01
C LYS A 21 9.08 -4.55 -12.75
N LEU A 22 7.92 -5.10 -13.14
CA LEU A 22 6.88 -4.33 -13.82
C LEU A 22 6.28 -3.26 -12.90
N ALA A 23 6.02 -3.61 -11.64
CA ALA A 23 5.52 -2.65 -10.66
C ALA A 23 6.52 -1.52 -10.42
N GLY A 24 7.82 -1.84 -10.34
CA GLY A 24 8.88 -0.84 -10.20
C GLY A 24 8.97 0.08 -11.40
N LEU A 25 8.82 -0.46 -12.61
CA LEU A 25 8.82 0.34 -13.83
C LEU A 25 7.63 1.31 -13.86
N HIS A 26 6.45 0.85 -13.49
CA HIS A 26 5.25 1.69 -13.42
C HIS A 26 5.46 2.86 -12.44
N ALA A 27 6.02 2.59 -11.28
CA ALA A 27 6.33 3.62 -10.29
C ALA A 27 7.36 4.64 -10.83
N ARG A 28 8.35 4.18 -11.58
CA ARG A 28 9.36 5.07 -12.19
C ARG A 28 8.72 6.00 -13.22
N ILE A 29 7.84 5.47 -14.07
CA ILE A 29 7.12 6.26 -15.06
C ILE A 29 6.24 7.30 -14.36
N TYR A 30 5.53 6.88 -13.32
CA TYR A 30 4.67 7.77 -12.53
C TYR A 30 5.48 8.93 -11.92
N LYS A 31 6.67 8.65 -11.39
CA LYS A 31 7.58 9.67 -10.86
C LYS A 31 8.04 10.66 -11.95
N LEU A 32 8.36 10.14 -13.14
CA LEU A 32 8.82 10.97 -14.26
C LEU A 32 7.77 11.99 -14.70
N VAL A 33 6.49 11.63 -14.63
CA VAL A 33 5.39 12.56 -14.97
C VAL A 33 4.93 13.39 -13.77
N GLY A 34 5.70 13.40 -12.69
CA GLY A 34 5.42 14.20 -11.50
C GLY A 34 4.28 13.68 -10.64
N GLY A 35 3.95 12.40 -10.78
CA GLY A 35 2.87 11.77 -10.01
C GLY A 35 1.47 12.21 -10.40
N ARG A 36 1.28 12.74 -11.61
CA ARG A 36 0.01 13.33 -12.05
C ARG A 36 -0.84 12.41 -12.94
N GLY A 37 -0.43 11.17 -13.14
CA GLY A 37 -1.04 10.28 -14.11
C GLY A 37 -2.46 9.81 -13.78
N HIS A 38 -2.77 9.61 -12.49
CA HIS A 38 -4.06 9.12 -12.03
C HIS A 38 -4.47 9.80 -10.72
N LYS A 39 -5.77 10.10 -10.61
CA LYS A 39 -6.35 10.62 -9.38
C LYS A 39 -6.15 9.61 -8.24
N ASN A 40 -5.69 10.08 -7.09
CA ASN A 40 -5.47 9.31 -5.87
C ASN A 40 -4.37 8.23 -5.95
N MET A 41 -3.67 8.14 -7.06
CA MET A 41 -2.49 7.28 -7.14
C MET A 41 -1.28 8.00 -6.55
N VAL A 42 -0.51 7.27 -5.75
CA VAL A 42 0.68 7.81 -5.08
C VAL A 42 1.84 6.84 -5.26
N VAL A 43 3.06 7.33 -5.11
CA VAL A 43 4.25 6.47 -5.12
C VAL A 43 4.68 6.23 -3.68
N LEU A 44 4.68 4.97 -3.30
CA LEU A 44 5.13 4.51 -1.99
C LEU A 44 6.56 3.97 -2.13
N THR A 45 7.48 4.50 -1.34
CA THR A 45 8.86 4.00 -1.28
C THR A 45 9.09 3.35 0.07
N THR A 46 9.52 2.11 0.05
CA THR A 46 9.84 1.32 1.24
C THR A 46 11.25 0.76 1.13
N THR A 47 11.80 0.31 2.26
CA THR A 47 13.11 -0.34 2.30
C THR A 47 12.90 -1.85 2.42
N GLY A 48 13.54 -2.61 1.53
CA GLY A 48 13.41 -4.05 1.49
C GLY A 48 13.72 -4.72 2.82
N ALA A 49 12.82 -5.58 3.28
CA ALA A 49 12.92 -6.24 4.58
C ALA A 49 14.17 -7.13 4.70
N ARG A 50 14.63 -7.68 3.58
CA ARG A 50 15.81 -8.55 3.52
C ARG A 50 17.02 -7.86 2.90
N SER A 51 16.81 -7.11 1.81
CA SER A 51 17.90 -6.51 1.04
C SER A 51 18.40 -5.19 1.59
N GLY A 52 17.56 -4.44 2.33
CA GLY A 52 17.86 -3.07 2.74
C GLY A 52 17.81 -2.06 1.60
N ILE A 53 17.39 -2.48 0.40
CA ILE A 53 17.36 -1.63 -0.79
C ILE A 53 16.01 -0.95 -0.89
N GLN A 54 16.01 0.37 -1.17
CA GLN A 54 14.77 1.11 -1.39
C GLN A 54 14.09 0.67 -2.68
N ARG A 55 12.76 0.52 -2.59
CA ARG A 55 11.92 0.14 -3.73
C ARG A 55 10.66 0.98 -3.72
N SER A 56 10.18 1.31 -4.91
CA SER A 56 8.99 2.14 -5.08
C SER A 56 7.88 1.35 -5.76
N SER A 57 6.65 1.61 -5.31
CA SER A 57 5.44 1.01 -5.89
C SER A 57 4.38 2.09 -6.04
N THR A 58 3.58 1.99 -7.09
CA THR A 58 2.43 2.87 -7.27
C THR A 58 1.21 2.21 -6.64
N VAL A 59 0.55 2.91 -5.74
CA VAL A 59 -0.61 2.39 -5.02
C VAL A 59 -1.75 3.40 -5.03
N ALA A 60 -2.98 2.91 -4.96
CA ALA A 60 -4.14 3.76 -4.76
C ALA A 60 -4.17 4.25 -3.32
N SER A 61 -4.55 5.50 -3.12
CA SER A 61 -4.64 6.10 -1.79
C SER A 61 -6.02 6.72 -1.56
N PHE A 62 -6.37 6.84 -0.29
CA PHE A 62 -7.61 7.46 0.16
C PHE A 62 -7.24 8.51 1.20
N PRO A 63 -7.22 9.80 0.82
CA PRO A 63 -6.81 10.85 1.75
C PRO A 63 -7.71 10.94 2.98
N GLU A 64 -7.08 11.14 4.14
CA GLU A 64 -7.76 11.45 5.40
C GLU A 64 -7.27 12.83 5.86
N GLY A 65 -8.04 13.87 5.57
CA GLY A 65 -7.57 15.24 5.79
C GLY A 65 -6.37 15.56 4.90
N ASP A 66 -5.48 16.42 5.37
CA ASP A 66 -4.33 16.91 4.61
C ASP A 66 -2.99 16.27 5.02
N ARG A 67 -3.00 15.38 6.02
CA ARG A 67 -1.76 14.82 6.58
C ARG A 67 -1.74 13.30 6.69
N ALA A 68 -2.75 12.60 6.25
CA ALA A 68 -2.82 11.16 6.33
C ALA A 68 -3.46 10.58 5.06
N TRP A 69 -3.05 9.36 4.72
CA TRP A 69 -3.56 8.62 3.58
C TRP A 69 -3.76 7.17 3.97
N LEU A 70 -4.87 6.59 3.54
CA LEU A 70 -5.08 5.15 3.64
C LEU A 70 -4.61 4.47 2.37
N ILE A 71 -3.90 3.37 2.51
CA ILE A 71 -3.54 2.49 1.39
C ILE A 71 -3.95 1.06 1.70
N VAL A 72 -4.15 0.26 0.67
CA VAL A 72 -4.72 -1.09 0.79
C VAL A 72 -3.74 -2.11 0.22
N ALA A 73 -3.35 -3.07 1.04
CA ALA A 73 -2.40 -4.12 0.65
C ALA A 73 -3.11 -5.28 -0.04
N SER A 74 -3.85 -4.98 -1.11
CA SER A 74 -4.72 -5.94 -1.80
C SER A 74 -3.99 -6.84 -2.77
N MET A 75 -3.05 -6.29 -3.54
CA MET A 75 -2.41 -6.99 -4.67
C MET A 75 -3.43 -7.79 -5.51
N GLY A 76 -4.60 -7.15 -5.80
CA GLY A 76 -5.66 -7.75 -6.60
C GLY A 76 -6.31 -8.99 -5.98
N GLY A 77 -6.17 -9.20 -4.68
CA GLY A 77 -6.67 -10.40 -3.99
C GLY A 77 -5.71 -11.58 -4.03
N ALA A 78 -4.41 -11.32 -4.21
CA ALA A 78 -3.39 -12.37 -4.16
C ALA A 78 -3.36 -13.06 -2.79
N ALA A 79 -2.91 -14.32 -2.78
CA ALA A 79 -2.77 -15.10 -1.54
C ALA A 79 -1.73 -14.48 -0.60
N ALA A 80 -0.63 -13.97 -1.13
CA ALA A 80 0.42 -13.34 -0.35
C ALA A 80 0.21 -11.82 -0.27
N HIS A 81 0.69 -11.23 0.83
CA HIS A 81 0.75 -9.78 0.95
C HIS A 81 1.73 -9.18 -0.07
N PRO A 82 1.49 -7.94 -0.54
CA PRO A 82 2.50 -7.24 -1.34
C PRO A 82 3.79 -7.04 -0.55
N SER A 83 4.92 -7.07 -1.24
CA SER A 83 6.22 -6.92 -0.57
C SER A 83 6.37 -5.58 0.17
N TRP A 84 5.78 -4.51 -0.36
CA TRP A 84 5.86 -3.21 0.30
C TRP A 84 5.20 -3.22 1.69
N TYR A 85 4.17 -4.03 1.89
CA TYR A 85 3.52 -4.15 3.20
C TYR A 85 4.47 -4.78 4.23
N VAL A 86 5.16 -5.84 3.85
CA VAL A 86 6.18 -6.47 4.71
C VAL A 86 7.34 -5.51 4.95
N ASN A 87 7.78 -4.80 3.92
CA ASN A 87 8.88 -3.84 3.99
C ASN A 87 8.59 -2.71 4.99
N LEU A 88 7.42 -2.08 4.89
CA LEU A 88 7.09 -0.98 5.80
C LEU A 88 6.88 -1.45 7.24
N ALA A 89 6.49 -2.71 7.44
CA ALA A 89 6.38 -3.28 8.77
C ALA A 89 7.74 -3.53 9.40
N LYS A 90 8.73 -3.95 8.61
CA LYS A 90 10.09 -4.23 9.09
C LYS A 90 10.93 -2.97 9.21
N ASN A 91 10.75 -1.99 8.34
CA ASN A 91 11.50 -0.74 8.32
C ASN A 91 10.56 0.48 8.35
N PRO A 92 9.79 0.65 9.46
CA PRO A 92 8.76 1.69 9.53
C PRO A 92 9.31 3.12 9.54
N ASP A 93 10.59 3.29 9.86
CA ASP A 93 11.22 4.61 9.90
C ASP A 93 11.75 5.06 8.52
N GLU A 94 11.63 4.21 7.52
CA GLU A 94 12.15 4.46 6.17
C GLU A 94 11.04 4.30 5.12
N VAL A 95 9.93 5.00 5.34
CA VAL A 95 8.78 4.98 4.45
C VAL A 95 8.53 6.38 3.91
N PHE A 96 8.44 6.50 2.59
CA PHE A 96 8.23 7.78 1.92
C PHE A 96 7.03 7.68 0.98
N LEU A 97 6.32 8.79 0.86
CA LEU A 97 5.17 8.92 -0.02
C LEU A 97 5.40 10.08 -0.96
N GLN A 98 5.10 9.89 -2.24
CA GLN A 98 5.05 10.98 -3.20
C GLN A 98 3.61 11.18 -3.65
N VAL A 99 3.10 12.37 -3.35
CA VAL A 99 1.74 12.79 -3.71
C VAL A 99 1.88 13.98 -4.65
N GLY A 100 1.43 13.81 -5.89
CA GLY A 100 1.70 14.79 -6.92
C GLY A 100 3.22 14.95 -7.13
N GLY A 101 3.73 16.15 -7.05
CA GLY A 101 5.17 16.41 -7.18
C GLY A 101 5.94 16.46 -5.86
N GLU A 102 5.27 16.23 -4.73
CA GLU A 102 5.89 16.37 -3.40
C GLU A 102 6.19 15.00 -2.79
N ARG A 103 7.42 14.80 -2.32
CA ARG A 103 7.87 13.59 -1.62
C ARG A 103 8.16 13.93 -0.18
N PHE A 104 7.65 13.11 0.73
CA PHE A 104 7.83 13.33 2.16
C PHE A 104 7.83 12.00 2.92
N LYS A 105 8.40 12.05 4.12
CA LYS A 105 8.44 10.90 5.01
C LYS A 105 7.09 10.72 5.71
N VAL A 106 6.67 9.47 5.84
CA VAL A 106 5.42 9.12 6.52
C VAL A 106 5.67 8.06 7.58
N ARG A 107 4.76 8.01 8.55
CA ARG A 107 4.76 6.97 9.59
C ARG A 107 3.60 6.02 9.33
N PRO A 108 3.88 4.72 9.13
CA PRO A 108 2.83 3.74 8.86
C PRO A 108 2.23 3.18 10.13
N SER A 109 0.92 2.91 10.10
CA SER A 109 0.22 2.15 11.13
C SER A 109 -0.89 1.33 10.50
N SER A 110 -1.03 0.08 10.90
CA SER A 110 -2.11 -0.76 10.40
C SER A 110 -3.39 -0.54 11.21
N LEU A 111 -4.51 -0.60 10.51
CA LEU A 111 -5.82 -0.48 11.14
C LEU A 111 -6.35 -1.85 11.52
N HIS A 112 -7.01 -1.95 12.66
CA HIS A 112 -7.56 -3.21 13.17
C HIS A 112 -8.98 -3.01 13.67
N ALA A 113 -9.73 -4.13 13.75
CA ALA A 113 -11.06 -4.18 14.35
C ALA A 113 -11.99 -3.08 13.84
N ALA A 114 -12.58 -2.29 14.73
CA ALA A 114 -13.56 -1.27 14.38
C ALA A 114 -13.00 -0.17 13.46
N ASP A 115 -11.75 0.23 13.68
CA ASP A 115 -11.10 1.25 12.85
C ASP A 115 -10.93 0.74 11.41
N ARG A 116 -10.52 -0.51 11.26
CA ARG A 116 -10.42 -1.14 9.94
C ARG A 116 -11.79 -1.27 9.28
N ALA A 117 -12.79 -1.70 10.02
CA ALA A 117 -14.15 -1.87 9.49
C ALA A 117 -14.70 -0.55 8.95
N THR A 118 -14.51 0.54 9.68
CA THR A 118 -14.93 1.88 9.26
C THR A 118 -14.21 2.32 8.00
N ALA A 119 -12.89 2.16 7.97
CA ALA A 119 -12.07 2.51 6.81
C ALA A 119 -12.42 1.65 5.60
N TRP A 120 -12.61 0.36 5.80
CA TRP A 120 -12.96 -0.59 4.73
C TRP A 120 -14.28 -0.23 4.07
N LYS A 121 -15.27 0.13 4.86
CA LYS A 121 -16.58 0.57 4.36
C LYS A 121 -16.44 1.81 3.47
N ARG A 122 -15.65 2.79 3.89
CA ARG A 122 -15.37 3.98 3.09
C ARG A 122 -14.64 3.63 1.79
N ILE A 123 -13.57 2.82 1.89
CA ILE A 123 -12.77 2.43 0.74
C ILE A 123 -13.60 1.69 -0.30
N THR A 124 -14.39 0.71 0.11
CA THR A 124 -15.22 -0.08 -0.80
C THR A 124 -16.38 0.69 -1.38
N SER A 125 -16.84 1.75 -0.74
CA SER A 125 -17.86 2.63 -1.30
C SER A 125 -17.28 3.55 -2.38
N GLU A 126 -16.01 3.96 -2.24
CA GLU A 126 -15.32 4.79 -3.24
C GLU A 126 -14.68 3.97 -4.36
N ALA A 127 -14.27 2.74 -4.05
CA ALA A 127 -13.58 1.85 -4.99
C ALA A 127 -14.07 0.41 -4.80
N THR A 128 -15.11 0.04 -5.51
CA THR A 128 -15.80 -1.25 -5.36
C THR A 128 -14.93 -2.46 -5.69
N ASN A 129 -13.89 -2.29 -6.51
CA ASN A 129 -12.95 -3.35 -6.86
C ASN A 129 -12.23 -3.94 -5.65
N PHE A 130 -12.04 -3.19 -4.57
CA PHE A 130 -11.39 -3.72 -3.36
C PHE A 130 -12.27 -4.75 -2.64
N ALA A 131 -13.58 -4.57 -2.66
CA ALA A 131 -14.49 -5.57 -2.12
C ALA A 131 -14.40 -6.89 -2.91
N GLU A 132 -14.28 -6.81 -4.23
CA GLU A 132 -14.08 -7.99 -5.09
C GLU A 132 -12.75 -8.68 -4.77
N TYR A 133 -11.67 -7.93 -4.57
CA TYR A 133 -10.36 -8.49 -4.23
C TYR A 133 -10.42 -9.27 -2.92
N GLN A 134 -11.18 -8.79 -1.93
CA GLN A 134 -11.33 -9.50 -0.66
C GLN A 134 -12.03 -10.86 -0.85
N THR A 135 -12.92 -10.99 -1.81
CA THR A 135 -13.60 -12.26 -2.08
C THR A 135 -12.69 -13.31 -2.71
N LYS A 136 -11.58 -12.89 -3.31
CA LYS A 136 -10.64 -13.77 -4.02
C LYS A 136 -9.60 -14.43 -3.11
N THR A 137 -9.48 -13.97 -1.88
CA THR A 137 -8.49 -14.50 -0.93
C THR A 137 -9.13 -14.72 0.42
N ASP A 138 -8.56 -15.66 1.17
CA ASP A 138 -8.96 -15.96 2.55
C ASP A 138 -8.19 -15.14 3.59
N ARG A 139 -7.14 -14.40 3.16
CA ARG A 139 -6.47 -13.47 4.07
C ARG A 139 -7.29 -12.19 4.24
N GLU A 140 -7.20 -11.56 5.41
CA GLU A 140 -7.73 -10.20 5.58
C GLU A 140 -6.80 -9.23 4.84
N ILE A 141 -7.35 -8.46 3.92
CA ILE A 141 -6.57 -7.45 3.18
C ILE A 141 -6.25 -6.30 4.13
N PRO A 142 -4.95 -6.02 4.40
CA PRO A 142 -4.58 -4.96 5.33
C PRO A 142 -4.90 -3.56 4.80
N VAL A 143 -5.32 -2.71 5.71
CA VAL A 143 -5.45 -1.27 5.48
C VAL A 143 -4.41 -0.56 6.35
N VAL A 144 -3.59 0.26 5.73
CA VAL A 144 -2.49 0.96 6.39
C VAL A 144 -2.72 2.47 6.31
N ARG A 145 -2.60 3.14 7.44
CA ARG A 145 -2.59 4.61 7.50
C ARG A 145 -1.16 5.10 7.41
N LEU A 146 -0.92 6.02 6.51
CA LEU A 146 0.35 6.72 6.36
C LEU A 146 0.17 8.16 6.83
N THR A 147 0.83 8.53 7.90
CA THR A 147 0.74 9.88 8.47
C THR A 147 2.02 10.64 8.16
N ARG A 148 1.88 11.83 7.56
CA ARG A 148 3.03 12.68 7.25
C ARG A 148 3.76 13.10 8.52
N GLU A 149 5.06 12.89 8.56
CA GLU A 149 5.90 13.40 9.64
C GLU A 149 6.11 14.91 9.49
N LEU A 150 6.18 15.58 10.63
CA LEU A 150 6.48 17.01 10.71
C LEU A 150 7.97 17.29 10.48
#